data_8b63e3559b16f8386e20e4e6cb5bbc4d
#
_entry.id   8b63e3559b16f8386e20e4e6cb5bbc4d
#
_cell.length_a   1.000
_cell.length_b   1.000
_cell.length_c   1.000
_cell.angle_alpha   90.00
_cell.angle_beta   90.00
_cell.angle_gamma   90.00
#
_symmetry.space_group_name_H-M   'P 1'
#
loop_
_entity.id
_entity.type
_entity.pdbx_description
1 polymer ?
#
loop_
_entity_poly.entity_id
_entity_poly.type
_entity_poly.pdbx_seq_one_letter_code
_entity_poly.pdbx_strand_id
1 'polypeptide(L)'
;MSLKVGDQAPEFDVTAREAGHDRALSLRGILAEKNLVLYFYPRDFTLVCTREACGFRDSYAELGSTDTEVVGVSVDDAPTHDRFAREHGIKFPLVPDPDRSLARRYGATSLLRDVLGVAARLTYVIDRSGRIVAVFDSAVRASQHVDGARAAIQRLRSARP
;
A
#
# COMPACT_ATOMS: atom_id res chain seq x y z
N MET A 1 14.49 9.84 3.12
CA MET A 1 14.81 9.92 1.69
C MET A 1 13.86 9.02 0.93
N SER A 2 13.16 9.58 -0.04
CA SER A 2 12.15 8.83 -0.80
C SER A 2 12.80 7.88 -1.79
N LEU A 3 12.18 6.71 -1.94
CA LEU A 3 12.57 5.75 -2.95
C LEU A 3 12.01 6.17 -4.31
N LYS A 4 12.65 5.74 -5.37
CA LYS A 4 12.28 6.10 -6.74
C LYS A 4 12.21 4.86 -7.63
N VAL A 5 11.63 5.04 -8.81
CA VAL A 5 11.58 3.99 -9.84
C VAL A 5 13.00 3.49 -10.13
N GLY A 6 13.17 2.17 -10.14
CA GLY A 6 14.45 1.50 -10.32
C GLY A 6 15.13 1.07 -9.03
N ASP A 7 14.75 1.63 -7.89
CA ASP A 7 15.31 1.23 -6.60
C ASP A 7 14.82 -0.16 -6.19
N GLN A 8 15.62 -0.87 -5.41
CA GLN A 8 15.18 -2.08 -4.75
C GLN A 8 14.30 -1.71 -3.55
N ALA A 9 13.13 -2.33 -3.47
CA ALA A 9 12.23 -2.12 -2.34
C ALA A 9 12.85 -2.70 -1.06
N PRO A 10 12.86 -1.94 0.05
CA PRO A 10 13.34 -2.46 1.33
C PRO A 10 12.53 -3.66 1.81
N GLU A 11 13.21 -4.68 2.31
CA GLU A 11 12.55 -5.84 2.90
C GLU A 11 11.78 -5.44 4.15
N PHE A 12 10.67 -6.12 4.40
CA PHE A 12 9.91 -5.96 5.63
C PHE A 12 9.34 -7.30 6.08
N ASP A 13 9.05 -7.37 7.37
CA ASP A 13 8.41 -8.53 7.99
C ASP A 13 7.47 -7.96 9.05
N VAL A 14 6.17 -7.99 8.78
CA VAL A 14 5.17 -7.31 9.60
C VAL A 14 3.95 -8.19 9.81
N THR A 15 3.11 -7.84 10.77
CA THR A 15 1.81 -8.44 10.97
C THR A 15 0.74 -7.48 10.46
N ALA A 16 -0.04 -7.93 9.49
CA ALA A 16 -1.17 -7.19 8.96
C ALA A 16 -2.48 -7.69 9.54
N ARG A 17 -3.55 -6.92 9.34
CA ARG A 17 -4.92 -7.32 9.63
C ARG A 17 -5.65 -7.60 8.33
N GLU A 18 -6.27 -8.77 8.26
CA GLU A 18 -7.05 -9.17 7.09
C GLU A 18 -8.25 -9.97 7.55
N ALA A 19 -9.44 -9.53 7.19
CA ALA A 19 -10.69 -10.18 7.56
C ALA A 19 -10.83 -10.42 9.09
N GLY A 20 -10.33 -9.49 9.90
CA GLY A 20 -10.40 -9.57 11.36
C GLY A 20 -9.36 -10.49 12.00
N HIS A 21 -8.37 -10.94 11.26
CA HIS A 21 -7.32 -11.83 11.75
C HIS A 21 -5.92 -11.27 11.48
N ASP A 22 -4.95 -11.69 12.30
CA ASP A 22 -3.55 -11.40 12.03
C ASP A 22 -3.07 -12.22 10.83
N ARG A 23 -2.29 -11.57 9.98
CA ARG A 23 -1.64 -12.21 8.85
C ARG A 23 -0.18 -11.76 8.79
N ALA A 24 0.74 -12.71 8.89
CA ALA A 24 2.16 -12.43 8.73
C ALA A 24 2.45 -12.10 7.26
N LEU A 25 3.10 -10.96 7.01
CA LEU A 25 3.48 -10.52 5.67
C LEU A 25 4.95 -10.17 5.63
N SER A 26 5.64 -10.67 4.61
CA SER A 26 6.99 -10.23 4.27
C SER A 26 7.03 -9.85 2.79
N LEU A 27 7.89 -8.91 2.45
CA LEU A 27 8.05 -8.54 1.04
C LEU A 27 8.45 -9.75 0.20
N ARG A 28 9.43 -10.52 0.67
CA ARG A 28 9.91 -11.72 0.00
C ARG A 28 8.78 -12.72 -0.22
N GLY A 29 7.95 -12.94 0.80
CA GLY A 29 6.84 -13.90 0.72
C GLY A 29 5.80 -13.48 -0.30
N ILE A 30 5.47 -12.19 -0.36
CA ILE A 30 4.51 -11.67 -1.36
C ILE A 30 5.09 -11.80 -2.76
N LEU A 31 6.32 -11.36 -2.96
CA LEU A 31 6.95 -11.31 -4.29
C LEU A 31 7.32 -12.69 -4.83
N ALA A 32 7.31 -13.74 -4.00
CA ALA A 32 7.47 -15.11 -4.49
C ALA A 32 6.40 -15.48 -5.53
N GLU A 33 5.20 -14.90 -5.40
CA GLU A 33 4.06 -15.26 -6.26
C GLU A 33 3.40 -14.06 -6.94
N LYS A 34 3.56 -12.82 -6.40
CA LYS A 34 2.77 -11.67 -6.83
C LYS A 34 3.60 -10.41 -6.93
N ASN A 35 3.16 -9.48 -7.79
CA ASN A 35 3.57 -8.09 -7.69
C ASN A 35 2.88 -7.45 -6.48
N LEU A 36 3.36 -6.29 -6.04
CA LEU A 36 2.81 -5.62 -4.86
C LEU A 36 2.48 -4.16 -5.16
N VAL A 37 1.26 -3.77 -4.80
CA VAL A 37 0.88 -2.35 -4.66
C VAL A 37 0.90 -2.07 -3.16
N LEU A 38 1.89 -1.31 -2.71
CA LEU A 38 2.07 -0.94 -1.31
C LEU A 38 1.77 0.54 -1.15
N TYR A 39 0.68 0.89 -0.44
CA TYR A 39 0.34 2.29 -0.30
C TYR A 39 0.33 2.71 1.16
N PHE A 40 0.98 3.84 1.40
CA PHE A 40 1.02 4.52 2.69
C PHE A 40 -0.01 5.65 2.68
N TYR A 41 -0.73 5.83 3.77
CA TYR A 41 -1.73 6.87 3.90
C TYR A 41 -1.77 7.39 5.34
N PRO A 42 -2.27 8.63 5.56
CA PRO A 42 -2.22 9.25 6.89
C PRO A 42 -3.04 8.53 7.95
N ARG A 43 -4.34 8.30 7.70
CA ARG A 43 -5.23 7.68 8.69
C ARG A 43 -6.48 7.09 8.05
N ASP A 44 -7.00 6.01 8.68
CA ASP A 44 -8.33 5.47 8.38
C ASP A 44 -9.40 6.54 8.66
N PHE A 45 -10.54 6.43 8.00
CA PHE A 45 -11.72 7.27 8.18
C PHE A 45 -11.55 8.76 7.77
N THR A 46 -10.44 9.15 7.19
CA THR A 46 -10.33 10.45 6.54
C THR A 46 -10.84 10.37 5.09
N LEU A 47 -11.32 11.50 4.54
CA LEU A 47 -12.02 11.51 3.26
C LEU A 47 -11.18 10.94 2.11
N VAL A 48 -9.95 11.45 1.93
CA VAL A 48 -9.10 11.03 0.81
C VAL A 48 -8.61 9.61 1.02
N CYS A 49 -8.26 9.23 2.25
CA CYS A 49 -7.83 7.86 2.57
C CYS A 49 -8.97 6.86 2.34
N THR A 50 -10.21 7.23 2.70
CA THR A 50 -11.38 6.38 2.46
C THR A 50 -11.60 6.21 0.95
N ARG A 51 -11.51 7.28 0.16
CA ARG A 51 -11.63 7.20 -1.30
C ARG A 51 -10.55 6.33 -1.92
N GLU A 52 -9.31 6.45 -1.44
CA GLU A 52 -8.19 5.64 -1.91
C GLU A 52 -8.41 4.16 -1.60
N ALA A 53 -8.78 3.84 -0.37
CA ALA A 53 -9.05 2.46 0.04
C ALA A 53 -10.23 1.86 -0.74
N CYS A 54 -11.31 2.62 -0.93
CA CYS A 54 -12.46 2.15 -1.71
C CYS A 54 -12.12 1.96 -3.18
N GLY A 55 -11.24 2.82 -3.74
CA GLY A 55 -10.76 2.67 -5.11
C GLY A 55 -9.95 1.39 -5.29
N PHE A 56 -9.05 1.09 -4.38
CA PHE A 56 -8.31 -0.18 -4.39
C PHE A 56 -9.23 -1.36 -4.13
N ARG A 57 -10.20 -1.23 -3.22
CA ARG A 57 -11.21 -2.28 -3.00
C ARG A 57 -11.93 -2.63 -4.30
N ASP A 58 -12.39 -1.61 -5.04
CA ASP A 58 -13.14 -1.83 -6.27
C ASP A 58 -12.28 -2.45 -7.37
N SER A 59 -10.98 -2.24 -7.31
CA SER A 59 -10.01 -2.77 -8.28
C SER A 59 -9.34 -4.06 -7.80
N TYR A 60 -9.62 -4.53 -6.61
CA TYR A 60 -8.85 -5.61 -5.98
C TYR A 60 -8.97 -6.93 -6.74
N ALA A 61 -10.17 -7.28 -7.20
CA ALA A 61 -10.37 -8.51 -7.96
C ALA A 61 -9.60 -8.47 -9.30
N GLU A 62 -9.63 -7.31 -9.99
CA GLU A 62 -8.88 -7.10 -11.23
C GLU A 62 -7.37 -7.21 -10.98
N LEU A 63 -6.86 -6.56 -9.93
CA LEU A 63 -5.45 -6.62 -9.58
C LEU A 63 -5.05 -8.04 -9.19
N GLY A 64 -5.88 -8.75 -8.43
CA GLY A 64 -5.64 -10.14 -8.05
C GLY A 64 -5.56 -11.07 -9.25
N SER A 65 -6.37 -10.82 -10.30
CA SER A 65 -6.33 -11.62 -11.53
C SER A 65 -5.04 -11.40 -12.33
N THR A 66 -4.25 -10.38 -12.00
CA THR A 66 -2.95 -10.08 -12.61
C THR A 66 -1.79 -10.42 -11.67
N ASP A 67 -2.01 -11.35 -10.75
CA ASP A 67 -1.01 -11.77 -9.75
C ASP A 67 -0.45 -10.56 -8.98
N THR A 68 -1.34 -9.74 -8.44
CA THR A 68 -0.97 -8.55 -7.69
C THR A 68 -1.65 -8.53 -6.32
N GLU A 69 -0.89 -8.26 -5.28
CA GLU A 69 -1.41 -8.01 -3.93
C GLU A 69 -1.44 -6.51 -3.67
N VAL A 70 -2.42 -6.08 -2.88
CA VAL A 70 -2.53 -4.70 -2.40
C VAL A 70 -2.37 -4.70 -0.89
N VAL A 71 -1.53 -3.83 -0.36
CA VAL A 71 -1.30 -3.68 1.08
C VAL A 71 -1.36 -2.20 1.44
N GLY A 72 -2.22 -1.86 2.39
CA GLY A 72 -2.32 -0.49 2.92
C GLY A 72 -1.60 -0.38 4.26
N VAL A 73 -0.95 0.76 4.50
CA VAL A 73 -0.17 1.00 5.72
C VAL A 73 -0.51 2.38 6.28
N SER A 74 -0.89 2.44 7.54
CA SER A 74 -1.07 3.71 8.26
C SER A 74 -0.72 3.54 9.74
N VAL A 75 -0.75 4.66 10.48
CA VAL A 75 -0.45 4.67 11.93
C VAL A 75 -1.58 4.08 12.78
N ASP A 76 -2.74 3.81 12.20
CA ASP A 76 -3.89 3.29 12.93
C ASP A 76 -3.58 1.91 13.52
N ASP A 77 -4.21 1.61 14.67
CA ASP A 77 -4.05 0.31 15.33
C ASP A 77 -4.91 -0.78 14.68
N ALA A 78 -4.70 -2.02 15.10
CA ALA A 78 -5.41 -3.16 14.55
C ALA A 78 -6.94 -3.06 14.70
N PRO A 79 -7.50 -2.68 15.87
CA PRO A 79 -8.96 -2.53 15.98
C PRO A 79 -9.53 -1.47 15.05
N THR A 80 -8.83 -0.36 14.84
CA THR A 80 -9.25 0.70 13.92
C THR A 80 -9.25 0.21 12.47
N HIS A 81 -8.19 -0.49 12.05
CA HIS A 81 -8.11 -1.12 10.73
C HIS A 81 -9.24 -2.13 10.52
N ASP A 82 -9.54 -2.95 11.52
CA ASP A 82 -10.61 -3.94 11.42
C ASP A 82 -11.97 -3.26 11.21
N ARG A 83 -12.24 -2.18 11.96
CA ARG A 83 -13.49 -1.43 11.82
C ARG A 83 -13.57 -0.75 10.46
N PHE A 84 -12.48 -0.12 10.02
CA PHE A 84 -12.42 0.53 8.72
C PHE A 84 -12.65 -0.46 7.59
N ALA A 85 -11.97 -1.61 7.62
CA ALA A 85 -12.12 -2.66 6.63
C ALA A 85 -13.56 -3.20 6.58
N ARG A 86 -14.16 -3.43 7.75
CA ARG A 86 -15.52 -3.94 7.84
C ARG A 86 -16.54 -2.94 7.30
N GLU A 87 -16.41 -1.66 7.66
CA GLU A 87 -17.35 -0.63 7.23
C GLU A 87 -17.28 -0.36 5.72
N HIS A 88 -16.12 -0.51 5.11
CA HIS A 88 -15.90 -0.20 3.70
C HIS A 88 -15.68 -1.41 2.81
N GLY A 89 -15.83 -2.62 3.35
CA GLY A 89 -15.68 -3.86 2.58
C GLY A 89 -14.26 -4.07 2.04
N ILE A 90 -13.24 -3.63 2.77
CA ILE A 90 -11.83 -3.80 2.39
C ILE A 90 -11.41 -5.23 2.67
N LYS A 91 -10.92 -5.93 1.64
CA LYS A 91 -10.53 -7.35 1.74
C LYS A 91 -9.02 -7.56 1.68
N PHE A 92 -8.26 -6.54 1.32
CA PHE A 92 -6.80 -6.64 1.30
C PHE A 92 -6.22 -6.33 2.68
N PRO A 93 -4.95 -6.75 2.94
CA PRO A 93 -4.32 -6.53 4.24
C PRO A 93 -4.09 -5.05 4.55
N LEU A 94 -4.29 -4.67 5.81
CA LEU A 94 -3.94 -3.35 6.35
C LEU A 94 -2.91 -3.54 7.45
N VAL A 95 -1.81 -2.80 7.38
CA VAL A 95 -0.68 -2.92 8.32
C VAL A 95 -0.74 -1.79 9.34
N PRO A 96 -0.87 -2.11 10.65
CA PRO A 96 -0.68 -1.11 11.69
C PRO A 96 0.80 -0.72 11.78
N ASP A 97 1.10 0.58 11.66
CA ASP A 97 2.47 1.11 11.71
C ASP A 97 2.51 2.32 12.66
N PRO A 98 2.19 2.11 13.97
CA PRO A 98 1.97 3.23 14.89
C PRO A 98 3.23 4.08 15.14
N ASP A 99 4.41 3.49 15.09
CA ASP A 99 5.68 4.19 15.24
C ASP A 99 6.28 4.66 13.91
N ARG A 100 5.58 4.42 12.80
CA ARG A 100 5.98 4.79 11.44
C ARG A 100 7.32 4.16 11.01
N SER A 101 7.67 3.01 11.57
CA SER A 101 8.93 2.35 11.24
C SER A 101 8.94 1.91 9.77
N LEU A 102 7.85 1.33 9.28
CA LEU A 102 7.73 0.93 7.89
C LEU A 102 7.65 2.16 6.97
N ALA A 103 6.88 3.18 7.35
CA ALA A 103 6.79 4.42 6.60
C ALA A 103 8.17 5.08 6.44
N ARG A 104 8.96 5.13 7.51
CA ARG A 104 10.33 5.68 7.43
C ARG A 104 11.23 4.86 6.51
N ARG A 105 11.15 3.55 6.58
CA ARG A 105 11.95 2.66 5.73
C ARG A 105 11.68 2.91 4.25
N TYR A 106 10.43 3.22 3.90
CA TYR A 106 10.03 3.49 2.53
C TYR A 106 10.04 4.98 2.16
N GLY A 107 10.49 5.84 3.06
CA GLY A 107 10.53 7.28 2.79
C GLY A 107 9.15 7.93 2.72
N ALA A 108 8.13 7.30 3.28
CA ALA A 108 6.75 7.81 3.31
C ALA A 108 6.54 8.73 4.51
N THR A 109 7.47 9.66 4.71
CA THR A 109 7.46 10.65 5.78
C THR A 109 7.81 12.01 5.21
N SER A 110 7.40 13.08 5.90
CA SER A 110 7.80 14.44 5.59
C SER A 110 7.80 15.22 6.90
N LEU A 111 8.50 16.34 6.94
CA LEU A 111 8.60 17.15 8.16
C LEU A 111 7.22 17.51 8.71
N LEU A 112 6.31 17.93 7.84
CA LEU A 112 4.94 18.28 8.26
C LEU A 112 4.19 17.07 8.81
N ARG A 113 4.30 15.92 8.13
CA ARG A 113 3.62 14.68 8.55
C ARG A 113 4.22 14.14 9.84
N ASP A 114 5.52 14.30 10.04
CA ASP A 114 6.18 13.89 11.27
C ASP A 114 5.65 14.67 12.48
N VAL A 115 5.42 15.98 12.32
CA VAL A 115 4.80 16.79 13.37
C VAL A 115 3.40 16.31 13.70
N LEU A 116 2.62 15.90 12.71
CA LEU A 116 1.27 15.36 12.88
C LEU A 116 1.24 13.91 13.33
N GLY A 117 2.38 13.21 13.35
CA GLY A 117 2.47 11.81 13.75
C GLY A 117 1.87 10.84 12.75
N VAL A 118 1.80 11.18 11.47
CA VAL A 118 1.20 10.36 10.42
C VAL A 118 2.15 10.15 9.25
N ALA A 119 1.88 9.14 8.43
CA ALA A 119 2.63 8.89 7.21
C ALA A 119 2.21 9.86 6.09
N ALA A 120 3.09 10.05 5.12
CA ALA A 120 2.74 10.71 3.88
C ALA A 120 1.88 9.78 3.01
N ARG A 121 1.12 10.37 2.07
CA ARG A 121 0.36 9.58 1.10
C ARG A 121 1.28 9.23 -0.07
N LEU A 122 1.63 7.95 -0.17
CA LEU A 122 2.64 7.49 -1.12
C LEU A 122 2.33 6.05 -1.52
N THR A 123 2.28 5.78 -2.83
CA THR A 123 2.02 4.45 -3.34
C THR A 123 3.19 3.97 -4.17
N TYR A 124 3.66 2.77 -3.87
CA TYR A 124 4.70 2.09 -4.64
C TYR A 124 4.11 0.88 -5.36
N VAL A 125 4.51 0.69 -6.60
CA VAL A 125 4.27 -0.56 -7.33
C VAL A 125 5.61 -1.28 -7.43
N ILE A 126 5.66 -2.51 -6.95
CA ILE A 126 6.87 -3.32 -6.83
C ILE A 126 6.67 -4.61 -7.61
N ASP A 127 7.57 -4.90 -8.53
CA ASP A 127 7.49 -6.14 -9.30
C ASP A 127 8.06 -7.33 -8.51
N ARG A 128 7.90 -8.52 -9.05
CA ARG A 128 8.34 -9.75 -8.39
C ARG A 128 9.86 -9.86 -8.18
N SER A 129 10.66 -9.04 -8.89
CA SER A 129 12.11 -8.99 -8.67
C SER A 129 12.49 -8.08 -7.49
N GLY A 130 11.51 -7.41 -6.87
CA GLY A 130 11.73 -6.48 -5.78
C GLY A 130 12.02 -5.05 -6.22
N ARG A 131 11.91 -4.77 -7.51
CA ARG A 131 12.21 -3.45 -8.07
C ARG A 131 10.97 -2.57 -8.06
N ILE A 132 11.13 -1.32 -7.66
CA ILE A 132 10.06 -0.32 -7.72
C ILE A 132 9.90 0.10 -9.18
N VAL A 133 8.69 -0.08 -9.72
CA VAL A 133 8.39 0.22 -11.12
C VAL A 133 7.51 1.46 -11.27
N ALA A 134 6.86 1.92 -10.21
CA ALA A 134 6.07 3.15 -10.22
C ALA A 134 5.95 3.73 -8.82
N VAL A 135 5.85 5.06 -8.72
CA VAL A 135 5.64 5.80 -7.47
C VAL A 135 4.60 6.89 -7.70
N PHE A 136 3.63 7.00 -6.79
CA PHE A 136 2.58 8.04 -6.84
C PHE A 136 2.53 8.73 -5.47
N ASP A 137 2.55 10.07 -5.46
CA ASP A 137 2.71 10.84 -4.22
C ASP A 137 1.70 12.00 -4.05
N SER A 138 0.56 11.96 -4.72
CA SER A 138 -0.45 13.01 -4.56
C SER A 138 -1.10 12.96 -3.17
N ALA A 139 -1.11 14.08 -2.46
CA ALA A 139 -1.72 14.18 -1.15
C ALA A 139 -3.25 14.14 -1.16
N VAL A 140 -3.89 14.54 -2.28
CA VAL A 140 -5.33 14.78 -2.35
C VAL A 140 -6.04 14.02 -3.47
N ARG A 141 -5.32 13.45 -4.43
CA ARG A 141 -5.91 12.75 -5.58
C ARG A 141 -5.84 11.24 -5.39
N ALA A 142 -6.82 10.70 -4.67
CA ALA A 142 -6.92 9.25 -4.45
C ALA A 142 -6.92 8.48 -5.78
N SER A 143 -7.62 8.98 -6.81
CA SER A 143 -7.68 8.35 -8.12
C SER A 143 -6.32 8.23 -8.81
N GLN A 144 -5.40 9.19 -8.60
CA GLN A 144 -4.06 9.11 -9.16
C GLN A 144 -3.31 7.87 -8.65
N HIS A 145 -3.44 7.55 -7.38
CA HIS A 145 -2.82 6.37 -6.79
C HIS A 145 -3.43 5.08 -7.35
N VAL A 146 -4.74 5.00 -7.40
CA VAL A 146 -5.46 3.80 -7.83
C VAL A 146 -5.27 3.56 -9.34
N ASP A 147 -5.58 4.55 -10.14
CA ASP A 147 -5.50 4.42 -11.61
C ASP A 147 -4.05 4.27 -12.08
N GLY A 148 -3.13 4.98 -11.43
CA GLY A 148 -1.71 4.86 -11.72
C GLY A 148 -1.17 3.47 -11.41
N ALA A 149 -1.55 2.91 -10.27
CA ALA A 149 -1.16 1.55 -9.89
C ALA A 149 -1.71 0.52 -10.88
N ARG A 150 -2.99 0.65 -11.25
CA ARG A 150 -3.60 -0.24 -12.25
C ARG A 150 -2.85 -0.18 -13.59
N ALA A 151 -2.54 1.02 -14.07
CA ALA A 151 -1.80 1.20 -15.32
C ALA A 151 -0.39 0.60 -15.24
N ALA A 152 0.32 0.78 -14.12
CA ALA A 152 1.65 0.21 -13.93
C ALA A 152 1.61 -1.32 -13.95
N ILE A 153 0.62 -1.94 -13.31
CA ILE A 153 0.44 -3.39 -13.32
C ILE A 153 0.13 -3.89 -14.73
N GLN A 154 -0.70 -3.19 -15.49
CA GLN A 154 -0.98 -3.54 -16.88
C GLN A 154 0.29 -3.53 -17.73
N ARG A 155 1.16 -2.54 -17.55
CA ARG A 155 2.45 -2.47 -18.26
C ARG A 155 3.34 -3.68 -17.92
N LEU A 156 3.38 -4.09 -16.65
CA LEU A 156 4.13 -5.29 -16.24
C LEU A 156 3.60 -6.55 -16.92
N ARG A 157 2.28 -6.68 -17.01
CA ARG A 157 1.64 -7.81 -17.66
C ARG A 157 1.94 -7.85 -19.16
N SER A 158 1.89 -6.70 -19.82
CA SER A 158 2.16 -6.59 -21.26
C SER A 158 3.61 -6.85 -21.63
N ALA A 159 4.55 -6.60 -20.69
CA ALA A 159 5.99 -6.83 -20.90
C ALA A 159 6.39 -8.29 -20.73
N ARG A 160 5.52 -9.16 -20.24
CA ARG A 160 5.80 -10.59 -20.12
C ARG A 160 5.78 -11.26 -21.49
N PRO A 161 6.79 -12.08 -21.83
CA PRO A 161 6.79 -12.84 -23.08
C PRO A 161 5.70 -13.90 -23.09
#